data_6553004c91706ad6b315256ac045a3b6
#
_entry.id   6553004c91706ad6b315256ac045a3b6
#
_cell.length_a   1.000
_cell.length_b   1.000
_cell.length_c   1.000
_cell.angle_alpha   90.00
_cell.angle_beta   90.00
_cell.angle_gamma   90.00
#
_symmetry.space_group_name_H-M   'P 1'
#
loop_
_entity.id
_entity.type
_entity.pdbx_description
1 polymer ?
#
loop_
_entity_poly.entity_id
_entity_poly.type
_entity_poly.pdbx_seq_one_letter_code
_entity_poly.pdbx_strand_id
1 'polypeptide(L)'
;MRKGCYAMKLISLSANKESFQTVRFRDGINIIVGKQVAPHNENDGNTYNGVGKSLTLHLIHFCLGSRKIGSFEKVIPDWEFTLKFKIDDKEYYCKRATDDQNKIDFSGEILKPKDVQQRLLELCFGLKETPKDMTWTTLFSRFVRRYRSCYSTYDSFLPKEGEYSKILNNCYLLGIDKDLIVAKRELRDKQVAVVDTEKAIKKDPVFRQYYLGKNDAELDVADLEYRIAELSKEIGAFKVSNNYHELEKEADEKSYEKKQLENRRILVSTYIKNIEASAKETEDVKAEKVLKIYEAAQIEIPEMIKKNLEEVTQFHCELLSSRNTRLRKELTKHKAELHEIDEKIAILGQRMDELLDFLNSHGALEEYAAMTRQLSSLRNELNRIHEYQRILKTYRDTKMSIKSAMIEQDISANVYLDEQSKYLESIRNMYWEYAKRFYPKKKSGLVIKNNSGENLLRYTLEARIEDDSSDGVNEVRMFCFDWLILNCQVSKMKFIAHDSRMYANMDPRQRETLFRIVYETCKQKGFQYICSINEDALESFESLMDAEEYKNIIKDNIILELNDDAPESKLLGIQIDMDLEDKIKASEDMN
;
A
#
# COMPACT_ATOMS: atom_id res chain seq x y z
N MET A 1 22.94 14.87 -19.13
CA MET A 1 22.48 16.27 -19.02
C MET A 1 21.22 16.46 -19.87
N ARG A 2 20.04 16.39 -19.30
CA ARG A 2 18.80 16.78 -19.97
C ARG A 2 18.57 18.26 -19.69
N LYS A 3 18.87 19.11 -20.64
CA LYS A 3 18.48 20.53 -20.65
C LYS A 3 17.01 20.62 -20.99
N GLY A 4 16.21 20.91 -20.00
CA GLY A 4 14.81 21.30 -20.06
C GLY A 4 14.37 21.46 -18.63
N CYS A 5 14.20 22.70 -18.17
CA CYS A 5 13.82 22.99 -16.80
C CYS A 5 12.33 22.67 -16.62
N TYR A 6 12.02 21.38 -16.55
CA TYR A 6 10.67 20.90 -16.28
C TYR A 6 10.33 21.19 -14.82
N ALA A 7 9.29 21.98 -14.57
CA ALA A 7 9.01 22.49 -13.24
C ALA A 7 7.51 22.65 -12.99
N MET A 8 6.99 22.05 -11.91
CA MET A 8 5.68 22.39 -11.38
C MET A 8 5.82 23.48 -10.32
N LYS A 9 5.15 24.60 -10.52
CA LYS A 9 5.07 25.74 -9.58
C LYS A 9 3.63 26.19 -9.39
N LEU A 10 3.30 26.64 -8.20
CA LEU A 10 1.99 27.23 -7.90
C LEU A 10 1.96 28.69 -8.36
N ILE A 11 0.81 29.14 -8.85
CA ILE A 11 0.56 30.51 -9.30
C ILE A 11 -0.39 31.22 -8.34
N SER A 12 -1.58 30.65 -8.14
CA SER A 12 -2.55 31.23 -7.22
C SER A 12 -3.57 30.22 -6.73
N LEU A 13 -4.08 30.48 -5.54
CA LEU A 13 -5.26 29.81 -4.98
C LEU A 13 -6.35 30.88 -4.77
N SER A 14 -7.50 30.71 -5.39
CA SER A 14 -8.63 31.62 -5.36
C SER A 14 -9.94 30.86 -5.15
N ALA A 15 -11.02 31.58 -4.89
CA ALA A 15 -12.37 31.02 -4.81
C ALA A 15 -13.37 31.86 -5.62
N ASN A 16 -14.58 31.33 -5.77
CA ASN A 16 -15.71 32.01 -6.41
C ASN A 16 -16.38 33.08 -5.51
N LYS A 17 -15.95 33.21 -4.26
CA LYS A 17 -16.47 34.21 -3.31
C LYS A 17 -15.49 35.37 -3.20
N GLU A 18 -15.98 36.59 -3.28
CA GLU A 18 -15.15 37.80 -3.16
C GLU A 18 -14.51 37.95 -1.77
N SER A 19 -15.12 37.36 -0.76
CA SER A 19 -14.58 37.34 0.60
C SER A 19 -13.28 36.56 0.74
N PHE A 20 -12.98 35.66 -0.19
CA PHE A 20 -11.78 34.82 -0.10
C PHE A 20 -10.51 35.62 -0.34
N GLN A 21 -9.58 35.51 0.59
CA GLN A 21 -8.26 36.13 0.46
C GLN A 21 -7.41 35.33 -0.57
N THR A 22 -7.39 35.81 -1.83
CA THR A 22 -6.64 35.13 -2.90
C THR A 22 -5.14 35.07 -2.59
N VAL A 23 -4.60 33.84 -2.51
CA VAL A 23 -3.18 33.60 -2.29
C VAL A 23 -2.46 33.62 -3.64
N ARG A 24 -1.49 34.50 -3.82
CA ARG A 24 -0.66 34.60 -5.03
C ARG A 24 0.76 34.17 -4.72
N PHE A 25 1.17 33.06 -5.31
CA PHE A 25 2.49 32.49 -5.11
C PHE A 25 3.52 33.11 -6.06
N ARG A 26 4.73 33.32 -5.55
CA ARG A 26 5.88 33.87 -6.28
C ARG A 26 7.04 32.88 -6.26
N ASP A 27 8.03 33.06 -7.13
CA ASP A 27 9.30 32.38 -6.99
C ASP A 27 10.00 32.82 -5.70
N GLY A 28 10.70 31.92 -5.04
CA GLY A 28 11.34 32.19 -3.76
C GLY A 28 10.45 31.83 -2.55
N ILE A 29 10.59 32.60 -1.49
CA ILE A 29 9.86 32.38 -0.25
C ILE A 29 8.45 32.99 -0.37
N ASN A 30 7.45 32.30 0.19
CA ASN A 30 6.05 32.72 0.24
C ASN A 30 5.53 32.52 1.66
N ILE A 31 5.43 33.60 2.42
CA ILE A 31 5.06 33.56 3.82
C ILE A 31 3.60 33.97 3.98
N ILE A 32 2.81 33.10 4.60
CA ILE A 32 1.44 33.40 5.06
C ILE A 32 1.51 33.59 6.57
N VAL A 33 1.37 34.82 7.02
CA VAL A 33 1.52 35.18 8.43
C VAL A 33 0.18 35.18 9.13
N GLY A 34 0.13 34.56 10.31
CA GLY A 34 -0.96 34.79 11.27
C GLY A 34 -0.55 35.88 12.26
N LYS A 35 -1.31 36.95 12.32
CA LYS A 35 -1.10 38.07 13.24
C LYS A 35 -2.11 38.05 14.38
N GLN A 36 -1.72 38.58 15.52
CA GLN A 36 -2.61 38.90 16.65
C GLN A 36 -2.69 40.40 16.84
N VAL A 37 -3.89 40.96 16.71
CA VAL A 37 -4.06 42.43 16.64
C VAL A 37 -3.90 43.09 18.00
N ALA A 38 -4.13 42.42 19.11
CA ALA A 38 -4.00 42.99 20.47
C ALA A 38 -3.41 41.98 21.46
N PRO A 39 -2.07 41.75 21.45
CA PRO A 39 -1.44 40.72 22.29
C PRO A 39 -1.50 40.97 23.81
N HIS A 40 -1.99 42.13 24.27
CA HIS A 40 -1.96 42.51 25.69
C HIS A 40 -3.35 42.70 26.34
N ASN A 41 -4.45 42.51 25.62
CA ASN A 41 -5.78 42.54 26.23
C ASN A 41 -6.16 41.13 26.72
N GLU A 42 -6.04 40.90 28.02
CA GLU A 42 -6.35 39.61 28.68
C GLU A 42 -7.80 39.14 28.50
N ASN A 43 -8.70 39.98 27.97
CA ASN A 43 -10.13 39.67 27.79
C ASN A 43 -10.57 39.42 26.35
N ASP A 44 -9.71 39.62 25.35
CA ASP A 44 -10.04 39.32 23.96
C ASP A 44 -9.52 37.93 23.62
N GLY A 45 -10.44 37.02 23.33
CA GLY A 45 -10.12 35.65 22.94
C GLY A 45 -9.40 35.52 21.59
N ASN A 46 -8.71 36.57 21.13
CA ASN A 46 -7.99 36.65 19.87
C ASN A 46 -6.78 35.70 19.86
N THR A 47 -6.65 34.92 18.82
CA THR A 47 -5.65 33.84 18.72
C THR A 47 -5.08 33.76 17.30
N TYR A 48 -3.86 33.28 17.16
CA TYR A 48 -3.30 32.90 15.86
C TYR A 48 -4.01 31.71 15.20
N ASN A 49 -4.89 31.03 15.94
CA ASN A 49 -5.57 29.82 15.47
C ASN A 49 -6.88 30.19 14.76
N GLY A 50 -7.30 29.33 13.82
CA GLY A 50 -8.58 29.51 13.13
C GLY A 50 -8.61 30.55 12.01
N VAL A 51 -7.51 31.30 11.76
CA VAL A 51 -7.46 32.34 10.71
C VAL A 51 -7.34 31.77 9.28
N GLY A 52 -7.15 30.43 9.13
CA GLY A 52 -7.11 29.76 7.83
C GLY A 52 -5.72 29.42 7.30
N LYS A 53 -4.64 29.61 8.07
CA LYS A 53 -3.27 29.28 7.65
C LYS A 53 -3.14 27.82 7.15
N SER A 54 -3.47 26.85 7.99
CA SER A 54 -3.41 25.42 7.65
C SER A 54 -4.42 25.04 6.56
N LEU A 55 -5.55 25.76 6.48
CA LEU A 55 -6.57 25.55 5.46
C LEU A 55 -5.99 25.73 4.05
N THR A 56 -5.05 26.65 3.84
CA THR A 56 -4.38 26.85 2.55
C THR A 56 -3.76 25.54 2.03
N LEU A 57 -3.07 24.79 2.90
CA LEU A 57 -2.46 23.50 2.53
C LEU A 57 -3.52 22.43 2.21
N HIS A 58 -4.62 22.43 2.97
CA HIS A 58 -5.75 21.53 2.70
C HIS A 58 -6.44 21.86 1.37
N LEU A 59 -6.61 23.16 1.03
CA LEU A 59 -7.18 23.57 -0.24
C LEU A 59 -6.30 23.23 -1.44
N ILE A 60 -4.97 23.33 -1.32
CA ILE A 60 -4.04 22.86 -2.35
C ILE A 60 -4.26 21.35 -2.62
N HIS A 61 -4.30 20.54 -1.58
CA HIS A 61 -4.61 19.10 -1.73
C HIS A 61 -6.02 18.85 -2.28
N PHE A 62 -7.01 19.65 -1.84
CA PHE A 62 -8.40 19.52 -2.27
C PHE A 62 -8.52 19.73 -3.77
N CYS A 63 -7.98 20.80 -4.31
CA CYS A 63 -7.98 21.10 -5.74
C CYS A 63 -7.24 20.02 -6.56
N LEU A 64 -6.16 19.44 -6.02
CA LEU A 64 -5.37 18.40 -6.69
C LEU A 64 -5.92 16.97 -6.48
N GLY A 65 -7.20 16.84 -6.15
CA GLY A 65 -7.90 15.56 -6.17
C GLY A 65 -7.79 14.73 -4.89
N SER A 66 -7.48 15.33 -3.72
CA SER A 66 -7.54 14.60 -2.46
C SER A 66 -8.95 14.07 -2.17
N ARG A 67 -9.06 13.17 -1.18
CA ARG A 67 -10.36 12.66 -0.71
C ARG A 67 -11.29 13.82 -0.37
N LYS A 68 -12.60 13.56 -0.39
CA LYS A 68 -13.62 14.51 0.01
C LYS A 68 -13.37 14.99 1.45
N ILE A 69 -13.66 16.24 1.70
CA ILE A 69 -13.67 16.85 3.02
C ILE A 69 -15.14 17.07 3.39
N GLY A 70 -15.69 16.24 4.26
CA GLY A 70 -17.12 16.26 4.59
C GLY A 70 -17.57 17.54 5.29
N SER A 71 -16.68 18.21 6.02
CA SER A 71 -16.96 19.52 6.61
C SER A 71 -17.17 20.62 5.56
N PHE A 72 -16.59 20.50 4.35
CA PHE A 72 -16.74 21.50 3.31
C PHE A 72 -18.17 21.63 2.81
N GLU A 73 -18.84 20.52 2.55
CA GLU A 73 -20.24 20.51 2.12
C GLU A 73 -21.20 21.13 3.15
N LYS A 74 -20.88 20.97 4.46
CA LYS A 74 -21.73 21.42 5.56
C LYS A 74 -21.46 22.87 5.97
N VAL A 75 -20.19 23.24 6.02
CA VAL A 75 -19.73 24.52 6.63
C VAL A 75 -19.54 25.61 5.58
N ILE A 76 -19.13 25.24 4.40
CA ILE A 76 -18.89 26.16 3.27
C ILE A 76 -19.57 25.64 1.99
N PRO A 77 -20.91 25.50 1.98
CA PRO A 77 -21.65 25.14 0.77
C PRO A 77 -21.47 26.22 -0.32
N ASP A 78 -21.66 25.83 -1.59
CA ASP A 78 -21.57 26.71 -2.76
C ASP A 78 -20.21 27.44 -2.92
N TRP A 79 -19.16 26.92 -2.35
CA TRP A 79 -17.80 27.38 -2.63
C TRP A 79 -17.17 26.58 -3.76
N GLU A 80 -16.36 27.26 -4.54
CA GLU A 80 -15.57 26.66 -5.59
C GLU A 80 -14.16 27.20 -5.52
N PHE A 81 -13.19 26.31 -5.27
CA PHE A 81 -11.78 26.69 -5.16
C PHE A 81 -11.05 26.40 -6.45
N THR A 82 -10.22 27.35 -6.88
CA THR A 82 -9.40 27.24 -8.09
C THR A 82 -7.92 27.37 -7.72
N LEU A 83 -7.16 26.30 -7.96
CA LEU A 83 -5.71 26.30 -7.89
C LEU A 83 -5.14 26.43 -9.30
N LYS A 84 -4.43 27.52 -9.56
CA LYS A 84 -3.65 27.71 -10.79
C LYS A 84 -2.20 27.33 -10.54
N PHE A 85 -1.63 26.61 -11.45
CA PHE A 85 -0.23 26.16 -11.40
C PHE A 85 0.32 26.03 -12.81
N LYS A 86 1.63 25.97 -12.91
CA LYS A 86 2.32 25.79 -14.18
C LYS A 86 3.17 24.52 -14.08
N ILE A 87 3.13 23.71 -15.14
CA ILE A 87 4.04 22.60 -15.33
C ILE A 87 4.81 22.88 -16.61
N ASP A 88 6.13 22.95 -16.49
CA ASP A 88 7.00 23.44 -17.58
C ASP A 88 6.58 24.86 -18.00
N ASP A 89 6.28 25.09 -19.25
CA ASP A 89 5.83 26.38 -19.77
C ASP A 89 4.30 26.47 -19.95
N LYS A 90 3.57 25.42 -19.55
CA LYS A 90 2.13 25.37 -19.70
C LYS A 90 1.43 25.62 -18.38
N GLU A 91 0.48 26.53 -18.41
CA GLU A 91 -0.41 26.79 -17.26
C GLU A 91 -1.58 25.83 -17.23
N TYR A 92 -1.93 25.43 -16.03
CA TYR A 92 -3.06 24.57 -15.71
C TYR A 92 -3.84 25.15 -14.55
N TYR A 93 -5.10 24.76 -14.46
CA TYR A 93 -5.88 24.99 -13.26
C TYR A 93 -6.67 23.74 -12.86
N CYS A 94 -6.91 23.60 -11.56
CA CYS A 94 -7.86 22.66 -11.01
C CYS A 94 -8.91 23.43 -10.23
N LYS A 95 -10.19 23.29 -10.65
CA LYS A 95 -11.31 23.93 -10.02
C LYS A 95 -12.25 22.88 -9.44
N ARG A 96 -12.57 23.00 -8.15
CA ARG A 96 -13.36 22.00 -7.43
C ARG A 96 -14.36 22.66 -6.51
N ALA A 97 -15.62 22.25 -6.64
CA ALA A 97 -16.73 22.72 -5.81
C ALA A 97 -16.80 21.93 -4.49
N THR A 98 -17.31 22.57 -3.44
CA THR A 98 -17.54 21.94 -2.14
C THR A 98 -18.76 21.04 -2.12
N ASP A 99 -19.77 21.29 -2.95
CA ASP A 99 -21.01 20.52 -3.03
C ASP A 99 -20.86 19.26 -3.91
N ASP A 100 -20.18 19.37 -5.05
CA ASP A 100 -19.86 18.22 -5.90
C ASP A 100 -18.35 17.95 -5.92
N GLN A 101 -17.86 17.42 -4.82
CA GLN A 101 -16.43 17.12 -4.68
C GLN A 101 -15.96 15.94 -5.55
N ASN A 102 -16.84 15.25 -6.28
CA ASN A 102 -16.50 14.15 -7.18
C ASN A 102 -16.04 14.61 -8.56
N LYS A 103 -16.22 15.87 -8.88
CA LYS A 103 -15.83 16.48 -10.14
C LYS A 103 -14.78 17.55 -9.94
N ILE A 104 -13.81 17.59 -10.83
CA ILE A 104 -12.77 18.61 -10.88
C ILE A 104 -12.66 19.07 -12.31
N ASP A 105 -12.79 20.37 -12.54
CA ASP A 105 -12.45 20.97 -13.82
C ASP A 105 -10.91 21.12 -13.89
N PHE A 106 -10.30 20.27 -14.69
CA PHE A 106 -8.86 20.29 -14.97
C PHE A 106 -8.62 20.99 -16.32
N SER A 107 -8.43 22.30 -16.27
CA SER A 107 -8.13 23.13 -17.46
C SER A 107 -9.18 22.99 -18.59
N GLY A 108 -10.47 22.96 -18.24
CA GLY A 108 -11.60 22.85 -19.17
C GLY A 108 -12.12 21.42 -19.36
N GLU A 109 -11.51 20.42 -18.76
CA GLU A 109 -11.96 19.02 -18.80
C GLU A 109 -12.47 18.59 -17.42
N ILE A 110 -13.71 18.10 -17.36
CA ILE A 110 -14.32 17.62 -16.11
C ILE A 110 -13.90 16.18 -15.86
N LEU A 111 -13.10 15.98 -14.82
CA LEU A 111 -12.52 14.70 -14.45
C LEU A 111 -12.91 14.28 -13.02
N LYS A 112 -12.86 12.98 -12.74
CA LYS A 112 -12.93 12.47 -11.38
C LYS A 112 -11.61 12.73 -10.63
N PRO A 113 -11.62 12.85 -9.30
CA PRO A 113 -10.40 13.06 -8.52
C PRO A 113 -9.28 12.06 -8.80
N LYS A 114 -9.61 10.77 -9.01
CA LYS A 114 -8.63 9.73 -9.36
C LYS A 114 -7.97 9.96 -10.71
N ASP A 115 -8.74 10.43 -11.70
CA ASP A 115 -8.23 10.67 -13.05
C ASP A 115 -7.31 11.91 -13.06
N VAL A 116 -7.67 12.95 -12.29
CA VAL A 116 -6.79 14.11 -12.06
C VAL A 116 -5.48 13.67 -11.40
N GLN A 117 -5.55 12.83 -10.36
CA GLN A 117 -4.36 12.31 -9.70
C GLN A 117 -3.47 11.50 -10.64
N GLN A 118 -4.06 10.65 -11.49
CA GLN A 118 -3.32 9.86 -12.47
C GLN A 118 -2.63 10.76 -13.50
N ARG A 119 -3.33 11.78 -13.98
CA ARG A 119 -2.77 12.76 -14.92
C ARG A 119 -1.62 13.57 -14.31
N LEU A 120 -1.76 13.97 -13.04
CA LEU A 120 -0.71 14.66 -12.31
C LEU A 120 0.51 13.76 -12.03
N LEU A 121 0.30 12.46 -11.75
CA LEU A 121 1.39 11.48 -11.65
C LEU A 121 2.21 11.42 -12.94
N GLU A 122 1.54 11.34 -14.08
CA GLU A 122 2.22 11.31 -15.37
C GLU A 122 2.95 12.63 -15.65
N LEU A 123 2.28 13.77 -15.45
CA LEU A 123 2.84 15.09 -15.73
C LEU A 123 4.01 15.47 -14.82
N CYS A 124 3.92 15.17 -13.52
CA CYS A 124 4.90 15.64 -12.52
C CYS A 124 6.00 14.63 -12.20
N PHE A 125 5.69 13.33 -12.30
CA PHE A 125 6.61 12.25 -11.92
C PHE A 125 6.98 11.34 -13.11
N GLY A 126 6.33 11.49 -14.26
CA GLY A 126 6.56 10.65 -15.45
C GLY A 126 6.07 9.21 -15.29
N LEU A 127 5.17 8.97 -14.34
CA LEU A 127 4.69 7.64 -13.96
C LEU A 127 3.31 7.38 -14.59
N LYS A 128 3.25 6.46 -15.56
CA LYS A 128 1.99 6.00 -16.18
C LYS A 128 1.37 4.86 -15.38
N GLU A 129 2.19 3.92 -14.96
CA GLU A 129 1.82 2.79 -14.12
C GLU A 129 2.65 2.82 -12.84
N THR A 130 2.01 2.59 -11.73
CA THR A 130 2.65 2.63 -10.41
C THR A 130 2.27 1.42 -9.57
N PRO A 131 3.16 0.96 -8.69
CA PRO A 131 2.80 0.02 -7.64
C PRO A 131 1.63 0.54 -6.79
N LYS A 132 0.83 -0.35 -6.23
CA LYS A 132 -0.36 -0.01 -5.44
C LYS A 132 -0.12 1.06 -4.37
N ASP A 133 1.06 1.03 -3.72
CA ASP A 133 1.43 1.94 -2.62
C ASP A 133 2.17 3.20 -3.08
N MET A 134 2.24 3.45 -4.40
CA MET A 134 2.81 4.66 -5.00
C MET A 134 1.72 5.40 -5.77
N THR A 135 1.16 6.41 -5.17
CA THR A 135 0.03 7.20 -5.70
C THR A 135 0.39 8.67 -5.73
N TRP A 136 -0.39 9.49 -6.44
CA TRP A 136 -0.26 10.94 -6.36
C TRP A 136 -0.25 11.42 -4.90
N THR A 137 -1.19 10.94 -4.09
CA THR A 137 -1.31 11.37 -2.68
C THR A 137 -0.06 11.01 -1.88
N THR A 138 0.50 9.80 -2.04
CA THR A 138 1.71 9.42 -1.31
C THR A 138 2.92 10.24 -1.74
N LEU A 139 3.12 10.48 -3.03
CA LEU A 139 4.26 11.26 -3.53
C LEU A 139 4.10 12.76 -3.24
N PHE A 140 2.91 13.32 -3.49
CA PHE A 140 2.66 14.76 -3.32
C PHE A 140 2.74 15.21 -1.85
N SER A 141 2.32 14.36 -0.92
CA SER A 141 2.38 14.70 0.51
C SER A 141 3.80 14.92 1.03
N ARG A 142 4.84 14.48 0.29
CA ARG A 142 6.25 14.77 0.61
C ARG A 142 6.64 16.22 0.30
N PHE A 143 5.82 16.91 -0.48
CA PHE A 143 6.03 18.32 -0.81
C PHE A 143 5.05 19.25 -0.08
N VAL A 144 3.93 18.71 0.42
CA VAL A 144 2.92 19.49 1.17
C VAL A 144 2.43 18.68 2.35
N ARG A 145 3.02 18.89 3.54
CA ARG A 145 2.58 18.27 4.80
C ARG A 145 1.33 18.99 5.30
N ARG A 146 0.25 18.27 5.64
CA ARG A 146 -1.01 18.92 6.02
C ARG A 146 -1.59 18.53 7.38
N TYR A 147 -1.44 17.30 7.84
CA TYR A 147 -2.03 16.84 9.10
C TYR A 147 -1.05 16.97 10.27
N ARG A 148 -1.60 17.08 11.50
CA ARG A 148 -0.77 17.14 12.72
C ARG A 148 0.14 15.93 12.86
N SER A 149 -0.38 14.74 12.61
CA SER A 149 0.39 13.49 12.66
C SER A 149 1.54 13.42 11.65
N CYS A 150 1.48 14.24 10.58
CA CYS A 150 2.56 14.32 9.60
C CYS A 150 3.79 15.09 10.07
N TYR A 151 3.71 15.73 11.25
CA TYR A 151 4.82 16.43 11.90
C TYR A 151 5.38 15.68 13.11
N SER A 152 5.10 14.37 13.24
CA SER A 152 5.62 13.54 14.33
C SER A 152 7.05 13.08 14.11
N THR A 153 7.37 12.66 12.87
CA THR A 153 8.71 12.20 12.47
C THR A 153 9.03 12.65 11.04
N TYR A 154 10.31 12.62 10.68
CA TYR A 154 10.77 13.08 9.37
C TYR A 154 10.12 12.31 8.20
N ASP A 155 9.73 11.07 8.37
CA ASP A 155 9.13 10.18 7.36
C ASP A 155 7.60 10.04 7.47
N SER A 156 6.95 10.78 8.36
CA SER A 156 5.49 10.80 8.53
C SER A 156 4.85 11.83 7.61
N PHE A 157 4.42 11.41 6.43
CA PHE A 157 3.80 12.30 5.43
C PHE A 157 2.29 12.12 5.29
N LEU A 158 1.79 10.98 5.74
CA LEU A 158 0.37 10.64 5.75
C LEU A 158 0.01 9.96 7.07
N PRO A 159 -1.20 10.21 7.59
CA PRO A 159 -1.73 9.41 8.69
C PRO A 159 -1.78 7.93 8.29
N LYS A 160 -1.26 7.05 9.13
CA LYS A 160 -1.30 5.58 8.91
C LYS A 160 -0.58 5.09 7.64
N GLU A 161 0.45 5.78 7.18
CA GLU A 161 1.30 5.27 6.09
C GLU A 161 2.16 4.11 6.59
N GLY A 162 2.03 2.94 5.94
CA GLY A 162 2.83 1.76 6.27
C GLY A 162 4.30 1.92 5.89
N GLU A 163 5.20 1.26 6.61
CA GLU A 163 6.66 1.36 6.44
C GLU A 163 7.12 1.04 5.01
N TYR A 164 6.48 0.06 4.35
CA TYR A 164 6.76 -0.26 2.95
C TYR A 164 6.47 0.93 2.02
N SER A 165 5.31 1.58 2.18
CA SER A 165 4.93 2.77 1.40
C SER A 165 5.91 3.92 1.63
N LYS A 166 6.32 4.16 2.88
CA LYS A 166 7.31 5.19 3.22
C LYS A 166 8.63 4.94 2.48
N ILE A 167 9.19 3.73 2.58
CA ILE A 167 10.44 3.37 1.92
C ILE A 167 10.32 3.47 0.40
N LEU A 168 9.26 2.93 -0.20
CA LEU A 168 9.03 2.96 -1.63
C LEU A 168 9.01 4.40 -2.19
N ASN A 169 8.19 5.26 -1.59
CA ASN A 169 8.01 6.62 -2.07
C ASN A 169 9.22 7.52 -1.78
N ASN A 170 9.84 7.39 -0.59
CA ASN A 170 11.01 8.17 -0.23
C ASN A 170 12.24 7.76 -1.06
N CYS A 171 12.50 6.47 -1.25
CA CYS A 171 13.58 6.01 -2.10
C CYS A 171 13.41 6.47 -3.55
N TYR A 172 12.18 6.36 -4.11
CA TYR A 172 11.91 6.87 -5.44
C TYR A 172 12.25 8.37 -5.57
N LEU A 173 11.80 9.21 -4.63
CA LEU A 173 12.06 10.65 -4.66
C LEU A 173 13.54 11.01 -4.39
N LEU A 174 14.27 10.14 -3.74
CA LEU A 174 15.72 10.24 -3.59
C LEU A 174 16.49 9.67 -4.79
N GLY A 175 15.81 9.23 -5.86
CA GLY A 175 16.45 8.66 -7.06
C GLY A 175 17.01 7.25 -6.87
N ILE A 176 16.57 6.53 -5.83
CA ILE A 176 16.94 5.15 -5.56
C ILE A 176 15.96 4.23 -6.30
N ASP A 177 16.47 3.14 -6.86
CA ASP A 177 15.68 2.22 -7.66
C ASP A 177 14.50 1.63 -6.87
N LYS A 178 13.29 1.94 -7.35
CA LYS A 178 12.03 1.45 -6.80
C LYS A 178 11.74 0.00 -7.17
N ASP A 179 12.26 -0.48 -8.31
CA ASP A 179 11.91 -1.79 -8.86
C ASP A 179 12.50 -2.91 -8.00
N LEU A 180 13.67 -2.69 -7.40
CA LEU A 180 14.24 -3.59 -6.39
C LEU A 180 13.39 -3.67 -5.10
N ILE A 181 12.72 -2.57 -4.73
CA ILE A 181 11.80 -2.54 -3.57
C ILE A 181 10.54 -3.37 -3.88
N VAL A 182 9.97 -3.16 -5.06
CA VAL A 182 8.78 -3.89 -5.53
C VAL A 182 9.07 -5.37 -5.66
N ALA A 183 10.20 -5.74 -6.28
CA ALA A 183 10.60 -7.13 -6.47
C ALA A 183 10.76 -7.89 -5.14
N LYS A 184 11.35 -7.27 -4.12
CA LYS A 184 11.45 -7.89 -2.78
C LYS A 184 10.06 -8.16 -2.19
N ARG A 185 9.14 -7.22 -2.28
CA ARG A 185 7.77 -7.39 -1.79
C ARG A 185 7.07 -8.54 -2.50
N GLU A 186 7.12 -8.57 -3.83
CA GLU A 186 6.49 -9.65 -4.61
C GLU A 186 7.02 -11.03 -4.24
N LEU A 187 8.34 -11.17 -4.06
CA LEU A 187 8.94 -12.43 -3.61
C LEU A 187 8.50 -12.80 -2.20
N ARG A 188 8.39 -11.82 -1.31
CA ARG A 188 7.94 -12.05 0.06
C ARG A 188 6.46 -12.45 0.11
N ASP A 189 5.60 -11.80 -0.65
CA ASP A 189 4.18 -12.13 -0.76
C ASP A 189 4.01 -13.56 -1.33
N LYS A 190 4.80 -13.94 -2.35
CA LYS A 190 4.85 -15.32 -2.86
C LYS A 190 5.31 -16.30 -1.79
N GLN A 191 6.35 -15.96 -1.03
CA GLN A 191 6.87 -16.81 0.04
C GLN A 191 5.82 -17.08 1.12
N VAL A 192 5.14 -16.03 1.58
CA VAL A 192 4.08 -16.14 2.58
C VAL A 192 2.95 -17.02 2.06
N ALA A 193 2.48 -16.78 0.84
CA ALA A 193 1.42 -17.58 0.22
C ALA A 193 1.79 -19.08 0.12
N VAL A 194 3.01 -19.40 -0.30
CA VAL A 194 3.50 -20.78 -0.39
C VAL A 194 3.60 -21.44 0.98
N VAL A 195 4.13 -20.72 1.99
CA VAL A 195 4.26 -21.23 3.36
C VAL A 195 2.89 -21.47 4.00
N ASP A 196 1.95 -20.56 3.81
CA ASP A 196 0.62 -20.67 4.41
C ASP A 196 -0.19 -21.80 3.73
N THR A 197 -0.05 -21.96 2.40
CA THR A 197 -0.66 -23.08 1.68
C THR A 197 -0.06 -24.41 2.13
N GLU A 198 1.27 -24.52 2.25
CA GLU A 198 1.94 -25.74 2.77
C GLU A 198 1.43 -26.10 4.18
N LYS A 199 1.31 -25.09 5.07
CA LYS A 199 0.78 -25.29 6.42
C LYS A 199 -0.68 -25.73 6.42
N ALA A 200 -1.51 -25.11 5.56
CA ALA A 200 -2.91 -25.47 5.44
C ALA A 200 -3.07 -26.92 5.00
N ILE A 201 -2.34 -27.36 3.95
CA ILE A 201 -2.35 -28.73 3.48
C ILE A 201 -1.91 -29.72 4.58
N LYS A 202 -0.83 -29.41 5.31
CA LYS A 202 -0.35 -30.28 6.40
C LYS A 202 -1.31 -30.37 7.58
N LYS A 203 -2.13 -29.35 7.82
CA LYS A 203 -3.07 -29.28 8.95
C LYS A 203 -4.47 -29.78 8.60
N ASP A 204 -4.83 -29.86 7.32
CA ASP A 204 -6.15 -30.28 6.88
C ASP A 204 -6.40 -31.76 7.23
N PRO A 205 -7.36 -32.08 8.14
CA PRO A 205 -7.61 -33.45 8.56
C PRO A 205 -8.15 -34.31 7.42
N VAL A 206 -8.94 -33.73 6.51
CA VAL A 206 -9.53 -34.46 5.37
C VAL A 206 -8.45 -34.82 4.38
N PHE A 207 -7.54 -33.91 4.09
CA PHE A 207 -6.42 -34.12 3.19
C PHE A 207 -5.46 -35.16 3.75
N ARG A 208 -5.13 -35.09 5.05
CA ARG A 208 -4.30 -36.11 5.72
C ARG A 208 -4.97 -37.49 5.74
N GLN A 209 -6.24 -37.55 6.09
CA GLN A 209 -6.98 -38.82 6.14
C GLN A 209 -7.08 -39.48 4.76
N TYR A 210 -7.24 -38.69 3.70
CA TYR A 210 -7.31 -39.18 2.33
C TYR A 210 -5.98 -39.77 1.84
N TYR A 211 -4.87 -39.06 2.06
CA TYR A 211 -3.56 -39.43 1.54
C TYR A 211 -2.79 -40.39 2.46
N LEU A 212 -2.86 -40.21 3.77
CA LEU A 212 -2.06 -40.92 4.74
C LEU A 212 -2.87 -41.91 5.60
N GLY A 213 -4.20 -41.80 5.63
CA GLY A 213 -5.00 -42.61 6.52
C GLY A 213 -4.64 -42.36 8.00
N LYS A 214 -4.33 -43.47 8.72
CA LYS A 214 -3.85 -43.43 10.12
C LYS A 214 -2.31 -43.56 10.23
N ASN A 215 -1.60 -43.59 9.13
CA ASN A 215 -0.27 -44.15 8.99
C ASN A 215 0.83 -43.03 8.95
N ASP A 216 2.07 -43.43 9.19
CA ASP A 216 3.27 -42.59 9.06
C ASP A 216 3.89 -42.80 7.66
N ALA A 217 3.90 -41.73 6.83
CA ALA A 217 4.18 -41.81 5.38
C ALA A 217 5.55 -42.42 4.99
N GLU A 218 6.52 -42.42 5.90
CA GLU A 218 7.86 -42.94 5.57
C GLU A 218 8.02 -44.42 5.86
N LEU A 219 7.39 -44.92 6.93
CA LEU A 219 7.45 -46.33 7.31
C LEU A 219 6.54 -47.21 6.41
N ASP A 220 5.44 -46.64 5.96
CA ASP A 220 4.42 -47.39 5.21
C ASP A 220 4.80 -47.63 3.75
N VAL A 221 5.63 -46.76 3.14
CA VAL A 221 6.07 -46.95 1.74
C VAL A 221 6.84 -48.25 1.59
N ALA A 222 7.80 -48.54 2.47
CA ALA A 222 8.61 -49.74 2.40
C ALA A 222 7.78 -51.03 2.64
N ASP A 223 6.84 -50.99 3.61
CA ASP A 223 5.94 -52.12 3.87
C ASP A 223 4.99 -52.36 2.70
N LEU A 224 4.40 -51.31 2.14
CA LEU A 224 3.53 -51.42 0.98
C LEU A 224 4.27 -51.94 -0.25
N GLU A 225 5.48 -51.45 -0.53
CA GLU A 225 6.32 -51.97 -1.64
C GLU A 225 6.65 -53.44 -1.46
N TYR A 226 7.01 -53.87 -0.25
CA TYR A 226 7.28 -55.28 0.06
C TYR A 226 6.03 -56.14 -0.18
N ARG A 227 4.88 -55.74 0.38
CA ARG A 227 3.61 -56.48 0.24
C ARG A 227 3.12 -56.53 -1.21
N ILE A 228 3.29 -55.47 -1.97
CA ILE A 228 3.00 -55.40 -3.40
C ILE A 228 3.88 -56.37 -4.17
N ALA A 229 5.17 -56.47 -3.84
CA ALA A 229 6.11 -57.38 -4.49
C ALA A 229 5.78 -58.85 -4.21
N GLU A 230 5.48 -59.21 -2.95
CA GLU A 230 5.06 -60.56 -2.57
C GLU A 230 3.76 -60.97 -3.29
N LEU A 231 2.72 -60.11 -3.19
CA LEU A 231 1.43 -60.43 -3.79
C LEU A 231 1.49 -60.49 -5.32
N SER A 232 2.32 -59.65 -5.94
CA SER A 232 2.57 -59.69 -7.39
C SER A 232 3.27 -60.99 -7.81
N LYS A 233 4.16 -61.52 -6.98
CA LYS A 233 4.84 -62.80 -7.21
C LYS A 233 3.87 -63.97 -7.07
N GLU A 234 2.99 -63.94 -6.07
CA GLU A 234 1.95 -64.99 -5.90
C GLU A 234 0.96 -65.00 -7.07
N ILE A 235 0.48 -63.85 -7.51
CA ILE A 235 -0.39 -63.68 -8.67
C ILE A 235 0.30 -64.15 -9.95
N GLY A 236 1.60 -63.87 -10.15
CA GLY A 236 2.38 -64.38 -11.30
C GLY A 236 2.62 -65.85 -11.32
N ALA A 237 2.53 -66.57 -10.18
CA ALA A 237 2.63 -68.02 -10.08
C ALA A 237 1.29 -68.74 -10.39
N PHE A 238 0.18 -67.98 -10.42
CA PHE A 238 -1.14 -68.57 -10.75
C PHE A 238 -1.26 -68.87 -12.24
N LYS A 239 -1.37 -70.19 -12.62
CA LYS A 239 -1.54 -70.65 -14.01
C LYS A 239 -2.97 -70.42 -14.46
N VAL A 240 -3.23 -69.43 -15.27
CA VAL A 240 -4.52 -69.20 -15.92
C VAL A 240 -4.38 -69.16 -17.45
N SER A 241 -5.43 -69.56 -18.17
CA SER A 241 -5.51 -69.67 -19.65
C SER A 241 -5.19 -68.31 -20.35
N ASN A 242 -4.56 -68.41 -21.57
CA ASN A 242 -4.02 -67.23 -22.27
C ASN A 242 -5.02 -66.08 -22.51
N ASN A 243 -6.29 -66.30 -22.72
CA ASN A 243 -7.31 -65.23 -22.89
C ASN A 243 -7.68 -64.50 -21.59
N TYR A 244 -7.41 -65.07 -20.45
CA TYR A 244 -7.70 -64.54 -19.16
C TYR A 244 -6.71 -63.45 -18.80
N HIS A 245 -5.44 -63.60 -19.09
CA HIS A 245 -4.40 -62.61 -18.84
C HIS A 245 -4.58 -61.29 -19.62
N GLU A 246 -5.15 -61.36 -20.83
CA GLU A 246 -5.41 -60.16 -21.64
C GLU A 246 -6.57 -59.34 -21.06
N LEU A 247 -7.66 -60.02 -20.68
CA LEU A 247 -8.82 -59.37 -20.08
C LEU A 247 -8.53 -58.81 -18.67
N GLU A 248 -7.71 -59.49 -17.93
CA GLU A 248 -7.21 -59.06 -16.64
C GLU A 248 -6.38 -57.81 -16.75
N LYS A 249 -5.42 -57.76 -17.68
CA LYS A 249 -4.59 -56.60 -17.94
C LYS A 249 -5.44 -55.41 -18.33
N GLU A 250 -6.48 -55.62 -19.16
CA GLU A 250 -7.44 -54.57 -19.50
C GLU A 250 -8.22 -54.08 -18.26
N ALA A 251 -8.65 -54.99 -17.38
CA ALA A 251 -9.36 -54.66 -16.16
C ALA A 251 -8.48 -53.88 -15.17
N ASP A 252 -7.20 -54.26 -15.02
CA ASP A 252 -6.22 -53.56 -14.20
C ASP A 252 -5.92 -52.13 -14.73
N GLU A 253 -5.73 -52.02 -16.06
CA GLU A 253 -5.52 -50.70 -16.69
C GLU A 253 -6.73 -49.78 -16.48
N LYS A 254 -7.95 -50.31 -16.66
CA LYS A 254 -9.19 -49.55 -16.45
C LYS A 254 -9.43 -49.22 -14.98
N SER A 255 -9.11 -50.12 -14.07
CA SER A 255 -9.18 -49.87 -12.63
C SER A 255 -8.20 -48.78 -12.19
N TYR A 256 -6.97 -48.83 -12.71
CA TYR A 256 -5.98 -47.78 -12.44
C TYR A 256 -6.43 -46.40 -12.98
N GLU A 257 -6.91 -46.35 -14.23
CA GLU A 257 -7.40 -45.12 -14.85
C GLU A 257 -8.59 -44.55 -14.09
N LYS A 258 -9.57 -45.36 -13.72
CA LYS A 258 -10.72 -44.96 -12.90
C LYS A 258 -10.28 -44.35 -11.59
N LYS A 259 -9.33 -44.93 -10.92
CA LYS A 259 -8.86 -44.51 -9.61
C LYS A 259 -8.02 -43.21 -9.66
N GLN A 260 -7.29 -43.00 -10.74
CA GLN A 260 -6.64 -41.71 -10.99
C GLN A 260 -7.69 -40.59 -11.13
N LEU A 261 -8.79 -40.88 -11.82
CA LEU A 261 -9.90 -39.92 -11.96
C LEU A 261 -10.66 -39.72 -10.64
N GLU A 262 -10.86 -40.76 -9.83
CA GLU A 262 -11.45 -40.63 -8.49
C GLU A 262 -10.59 -39.77 -7.56
N ASN A 263 -9.28 -39.95 -7.60
CA ASN A 263 -8.34 -39.10 -6.86
C ASN A 263 -8.43 -37.64 -7.33
N ARG A 264 -8.45 -37.41 -8.64
CA ARG A 264 -8.61 -36.08 -9.22
C ARG A 264 -9.95 -35.46 -8.85
N ARG A 265 -11.02 -36.27 -8.87
CA ARG A 265 -12.38 -35.86 -8.43
C ARG A 265 -12.40 -35.32 -7.01
N ILE A 266 -11.75 -36.03 -6.07
CA ILE A 266 -11.69 -35.60 -4.67
C ILE A 266 -10.94 -34.26 -4.53
N LEU A 267 -9.81 -34.10 -5.24
CA LEU A 267 -9.07 -32.85 -5.26
C LEU A 267 -9.92 -31.69 -5.78
N VAL A 268 -10.53 -31.89 -6.96
CA VAL A 268 -11.38 -30.85 -7.57
C VAL A 268 -12.60 -30.52 -6.69
N SER A 269 -13.23 -31.56 -6.10
CA SER A 269 -14.35 -31.36 -5.15
C SER A 269 -13.93 -30.61 -3.90
N THR A 270 -12.73 -30.86 -3.40
CA THR A 270 -12.17 -30.13 -2.24
C THR A 270 -11.88 -28.67 -2.61
N TYR A 271 -11.32 -28.41 -3.80
CA TYR A 271 -11.14 -27.05 -4.31
C TYR A 271 -12.48 -26.30 -4.44
N ILE A 272 -13.51 -26.97 -4.99
CA ILE A 272 -14.86 -26.40 -5.09
C ILE A 272 -15.39 -26.02 -3.70
N LYS A 273 -15.32 -26.92 -2.72
CA LYS A 273 -15.76 -26.65 -1.34
C LYS A 273 -15.01 -25.49 -0.70
N ASN A 274 -13.70 -25.41 -0.91
CA ASN A 274 -12.87 -24.33 -0.38
C ASN A 274 -13.22 -22.99 -1.04
N ILE A 275 -13.45 -22.98 -2.35
CA ILE A 275 -13.91 -21.78 -3.08
C ILE A 275 -15.30 -21.36 -2.59
N GLU A 276 -16.22 -22.31 -2.40
CA GLU A 276 -17.58 -22.04 -1.90
C GLU A 276 -17.57 -21.55 -0.45
N ALA A 277 -16.69 -22.08 0.40
CA ALA A 277 -16.48 -21.60 1.76
C ALA A 277 -15.92 -20.17 1.76
N SER A 278 -14.87 -19.93 0.96
CA SER A 278 -14.24 -18.62 0.81
C SER A 278 -15.18 -17.56 0.20
N ALA A 279 -16.12 -17.98 -0.64
CA ALA A 279 -17.16 -17.10 -1.19
C ALA A 279 -18.28 -16.79 -0.18
N LYS A 280 -18.43 -17.59 0.88
CA LYS A 280 -19.40 -17.39 1.96
C LYS A 280 -18.85 -16.61 3.15
N GLU A 281 -17.52 -16.41 3.20
CA GLU A 281 -16.90 -15.55 4.21
C GLU A 281 -17.43 -14.12 4.00
N THR A 282 -18.34 -13.74 4.88
CA THR A 282 -18.88 -12.38 5.02
C THR A 282 -18.12 -11.68 6.14
N GLU A 283 -18.15 -10.37 6.14
CA GLU A 283 -17.53 -9.53 7.17
C GLU A 283 -17.74 -10.06 8.59
N ASP A 284 -16.66 -10.07 9.39
CA ASP A 284 -16.71 -10.43 10.81
C ASP A 284 -17.62 -9.51 11.62
N VAL A 285 -17.80 -8.27 11.17
CA VAL A 285 -18.70 -7.29 11.80
C VAL A 285 -19.57 -6.63 10.73
N LYS A 286 -20.87 -6.98 10.70
CA LYS A 286 -21.85 -6.31 9.84
C LYS A 286 -22.05 -4.86 10.32
N ALA A 287 -22.09 -3.90 9.40
CA ALA A 287 -22.40 -2.49 9.67
C ALA A 287 -23.67 -2.33 10.56
N GLU A 288 -24.68 -3.20 10.35
CA GLU A 288 -25.88 -3.27 11.19
C GLU A 288 -25.61 -3.64 12.67
N LYS A 289 -24.57 -4.43 12.95
CA LYS A 289 -24.19 -4.76 14.31
C LYS A 289 -23.54 -3.57 15.02
N VAL A 290 -22.71 -2.82 14.29
CA VAL A 290 -22.09 -1.59 14.81
C VAL A 290 -23.16 -0.54 15.09
N LEU A 291 -24.07 -0.32 14.16
CA LEU A 291 -25.23 0.58 14.35
C LEU A 291 -26.06 0.18 15.58
N LYS A 292 -26.38 -1.11 15.75
CA LYS A 292 -27.13 -1.61 16.91
C LYS A 292 -26.40 -1.42 18.25
N ILE A 293 -25.08 -1.49 18.26
CA ILE A 293 -24.27 -1.22 19.47
C ILE A 293 -24.37 0.26 19.85
N TYR A 294 -24.30 1.17 18.87
CA TYR A 294 -24.46 2.61 19.11
C TYR A 294 -25.90 2.95 19.54
N GLU A 295 -26.90 2.37 18.89
CA GLU A 295 -28.31 2.52 19.29
C GLU A 295 -28.57 2.01 20.72
N ALA A 296 -27.99 0.85 21.07
CA ALA A 296 -28.10 0.27 22.42
C ALA A 296 -27.38 1.11 23.48
N ALA A 297 -26.33 1.82 23.11
CA ALA A 297 -25.60 2.74 23.99
C ALA A 297 -26.24 4.12 24.12
N GLN A 298 -27.38 4.37 23.46
CA GLN A 298 -28.07 5.68 23.41
C GLN A 298 -27.16 6.84 22.94
N ILE A 299 -26.18 6.54 22.11
CA ILE A 299 -25.29 7.53 21.52
C ILE A 299 -25.85 7.92 20.15
N GLU A 300 -26.14 9.21 19.95
CA GLU A 300 -26.57 9.75 18.67
C GLU A 300 -25.40 9.69 17.68
N ILE A 301 -25.57 8.92 16.61
CA ILE A 301 -24.51 8.77 15.61
C ILE A 301 -24.53 10.00 14.69
N PRO A 302 -23.47 10.81 14.62
CA PRO A 302 -23.39 11.92 13.67
C PRO A 302 -23.59 11.40 12.24
N GLU A 303 -24.35 12.14 11.42
CA GLU A 303 -24.59 11.77 10.00
C GLU A 303 -23.30 11.53 9.20
N MET A 304 -22.21 12.18 9.60
CA MET A 304 -20.90 12.03 9.00
C MET A 304 -20.28 10.64 9.22
N ILE A 305 -20.57 10.01 10.37
CA ILE A 305 -20.13 8.63 10.67
C ILE A 305 -20.97 7.65 9.86
N LYS A 306 -22.27 7.89 9.70
CA LYS A 306 -23.14 7.06 8.84
C LYS A 306 -22.65 7.08 7.39
N LYS A 307 -22.30 8.25 6.87
CA LYS A 307 -21.82 8.40 5.47
C LYS A 307 -20.44 7.77 5.25
N ASN A 308 -19.53 7.85 6.22
CA ASN A 308 -18.24 7.16 6.16
C ASN A 308 -18.39 5.65 6.24
N LEU A 309 -19.32 5.15 7.06
CA LEU A 309 -19.64 3.74 7.16
C LEU A 309 -20.22 3.22 5.83
N GLU A 310 -21.06 4.01 5.16
CA GLU A 310 -21.61 3.69 3.84
C GLU A 310 -20.50 3.64 2.76
N GLU A 311 -19.56 4.60 2.74
CA GLU A 311 -18.45 4.63 1.79
C GLU A 311 -17.47 3.46 2.01
N VAL A 312 -17.17 3.11 3.27
CA VAL A 312 -16.35 1.94 3.61
C VAL A 312 -17.08 0.65 3.26
N THR A 313 -18.38 0.58 3.55
CA THR A 313 -19.21 -0.58 3.20
C THR A 313 -19.31 -0.73 1.68
N GLN A 314 -19.45 0.35 0.94
CA GLN A 314 -19.47 0.32 -0.53
C GLN A 314 -18.12 -0.13 -1.10
N PHE A 315 -17.00 0.37 -0.59
CA PHE A 315 -15.67 -0.09 -0.99
C PHE A 315 -15.45 -1.57 -0.69
N HIS A 316 -15.87 -2.03 0.50
CA HIS A 316 -15.84 -3.44 0.87
C HIS A 316 -16.74 -4.29 -0.03
N CYS A 317 -17.94 -3.81 -0.34
CA CYS A 317 -18.85 -4.48 -1.28
C CYS A 317 -18.25 -4.59 -2.70
N GLU A 318 -17.58 -3.57 -3.20
CA GLU A 318 -16.89 -3.60 -4.49
C GLU A 318 -15.71 -4.60 -4.48
N LEU A 319 -14.94 -4.64 -3.40
CA LEU A 319 -13.80 -5.55 -3.22
C LEU A 319 -14.28 -7.00 -3.10
N LEU A 320 -15.33 -7.25 -2.32
CA LEU A 320 -15.98 -8.56 -2.20
C LEU A 320 -16.65 -8.98 -3.52
N SER A 321 -17.28 -8.05 -4.24
CA SER A 321 -17.86 -8.31 -5.56
C SER A 321 -16.80 -8.72 -6.58
N SER A 322 -15.67 -8.03 -6.63
CA SER A 322 -14.54 -8.38 -7.51
C SER A 322 -13.94 -9.75 -7.15
N ARG A 323 -13.72 -10.00 -5.84
CA ARG A 323 -13.30 -11.30 -5.31
C ARG A 323 -14.30 -12.39 -5.69
N ASN A 324 -15.58 -12.17 -5.43
CA ASN A 324 -16.65 -13.12 -5.74
C ASN A 324 -16.78 -13.40 -7.24
N THR A 325 -16.58 -12.40 -8.09
CA THR A 325 -16.60 -12.58 -9.55
C THR A 325 -15.45 -13.50 -10.00
N ARG A 326 -14.25 -13.33 -9.43
CA ARG A 326 -13.11 -14.22 -9.70
C ARG A 326 -13.38 -15.64 -9.18
N LEU A 327 -13.83 -15.77 -7.93
CA LEU A 327 -14.16 -17.05 -7.32
C LEU A 327 -15.25 -17.78 -8.09
N ARG A 328 -16.27 -17.08 -8.60
CA ARG A 328 -17.32 -17.67 -9.45
C ARG A 328 -16.77 -18.21 -10.77
N LYS A 329 -15.84 -17.51 -11.42
CA LYS A 329 -15.20 -18.01 -12.65
C LYS A 329 -14.40 -19.29 -12.38
N GLU A 330 -13.61 -19.32 -11.29
CA GLU A 330 -12.87 -20.49 -10.87
C GLU A 330 -13.81 -21.64 -10.49
N LEU A 331 -14.89 -21.34 -9.77
CA LEU A 331 -15.92 -22.31 -9.40
C LEU A 331 -16.57 -22.95 -10.65
N THR A 332 -16.94 -22.15 -11.64
CA THR A 332 -17.54 -22.63 -12.89
C THR A 332 -16.58 -23.55 -13.65
N LYS A 333 -15.29 -23.16 -13.71
CA LYS A 333 -14.24 -23.97 -14.34
C LYS A 333 -14.08 -25.33 -13.66
N HIS A 334 -13.97 -25.34 -12.33
CA HIS A 334 -13.78 -26.59 -11.58
C HIS A 334 -15.05 -27.45 -11.52
N LYS A 335 -16.24 -26.86 -11.56
CA LYS A 335 -17.50 -27.63 -11.70
C LYS A 335 -17.60 -28.32 -13.06
N ALA A 336 -17.17 -27.66 -14.14
CA ALA A 336 -17.11 -28.28 -15.46
C ALA A 336 -16.07 -29.42 -15.50
N GLU A 337 -14.88 -29.20 -14.92
CA GLU A 337 -13.86 -30.25 -14.77
C GLU A 337 -14.37 -31.44 -13.95
N LEU A 338 -15.10 -31.18 -12.86
CA LEU A 338 -15.69 -32.24 -12.02
C LEU A 338 -16.71 -33.07 -12.81
N HIS A 339 -17.55 -32.42 -13.59
CA HIS A 339 -18.57 -33.09 -14.41
C HIS A 339 -17.92 -34.01 -15.47
N GLU A 340 -16.88 -33.53 -16.17
CA GLU A 340 -16.12 -34.36 -17.13
C GLU A 340 -15.45 -35.57 -16.47
N ILE A 341 -14.92 -35.41 -15.25
CA ILE A 341 -14.34 -36.48 -14.47
C ILE A 341 -15.41 -37.50 -14.07
N ASP A 342 -16.58 -37.04 -13.60
CA ASP A 342 -17.69 -37.92 -13.20
C ASP A 342 -18.20 -38.76 -14.38
N GLU A 343 -18.33 -38.18 -15.59
CA GLU A 343 -18.70 -38.92 -16.80
C GLU A 343 -17.66 -40.00 -17.14
N LYS A 344 -16.38 -39.68 -17.12
CA LYS A 344 -15.30 -40.63 -17.38
C LYS A 344 -15.27 -41.78 -16.36
N ILE A 345 -15.47 -41.47 -15.08
CA ILE A 345 -15.57 -42.49 -14.01
C ILE A 345 -16.75 -43.44 -14.26
N ALA A 346 -17.91 -42.93 -14.69
CA ALA A 346 -19.09 -43.75 -14.97
C ALA A 346 -18.85 -44.72 -16.13
N ILE A 347 -18.25 -44.24 -17.24
CA ILE A 347 -17.91 -45.07 -18.41
C ILE A 347 -16.92 -46.16 -18.04
N LEU A 348 -15.85 -45.82 -17.29
CA LEU A 348 -14.86 -46.77 -16.83
C LEU A 348 -15.44 -47.81 -15.84
N GLY A 349 -16.39 -47.35 -14.98
CA GLY A 349 -17.11 -48.25 -14.07
C GLY A 349 -17.91 -49.30 -14.79
N GLN A 350 -18.70 -48.90 -15.79
CA GLN A 350 -19.49 -49.83 -16.58
C GLN A 350 -18.61 -50.87 -17.33
N ARG A 351 -17.51 -50.42 -17.91
CA ARG A 351 -16.57 -51.33 -18.58
C ARG A 351 -15.90 -52.32 -17.62
N MET A 352 -15.57 -51.86 -16.43
CA MET A 352 -15.02 -52.74 -15.37
C MET A 352 -16.03 -53.79 -14.92
N ASP A 353 -17.30 -53.41 -14.74
CA ASP A 353 -18.34 -54.36 -14.34
C ASP A 353 -18.53 -55.47 -15.40
N GLU A 354 -18.54 -55.10 -16.71
CA GLU A 354 -18.59 -56.06 -17.82
C GLU A 354 -17.41 -57.05 -17.80
N LEU A 355 -16.18 -56.57 -17.55
CA LEU A 355 -14.98 -57.41 -17.47
C LEU A 355 -15.01 -58.33 -16.25
N LEU A 356 -15.49 -57.85 -15.10
CA LEU A 356 -15.61 -58.63 -13.86
C LEU A 356 -16.69 -59.70 -13.94
N ASP A 357 -17.82 -59.44 -14.59
CA ASP A 357 -18.88 -60.44 -14.81
C ASP A 357 -18.41 -61.61 -15.71
N PHE A 358 -17.61 -61.31 -16.73
CA PHE A 358 -17.00 -62.33 -17.57
C PHE A 358 -15.96 -63.17 -16.79
N LEU A 359 -15.17 -62.54 -15.97
CA LEU A 359 -14.14 -63.15 -15.13
C LEU A 359 -14.74 -64.05 -14.01
N ASN A 360 -15.90 -63.72 -13.45
CA ASN A 360 -16.59 -64.42 -12.36
C ASN A 360 -17.22 -65.75 -12.77
N SER A 361 -17.31 -66.11 -14.06
CA SER A 361 -17.97 -67.28 -14.53
C SER A 361 -17.11 -68.59 -14.45
N HIS A 362 -15.87 -68.58 -13.91
CA HIS A 362 -14.93 -69.68 -13.85
C HIS A 362 -14.31 -69.86 -12.45
N GLY A 363 -14.64 -70.86 -11.72
CA GLY A 363 -14.47 -71.12 -10.28
C GLY A 363 -13.07 -71.14 -9.63
N ALA A 364 -11.95 -70.99 -10.36
CA ALA A 364 -10.61 -70.72 -9.78
C ALA A 364 -10.36 -69.21 -9.62
N LEU A 365 -11.33 -68.42 -9.95
CA LEU A 365 -11.31 -66.99 -10.19
C LEU A 365 -11.51 -66.17 -8.96
N GLU A 366 -12.24 -66.60 -7.94
CA GLU A 366 -12.56 -65.83 -6.78
C GLU A 366 -11.31 -65.51 -5.96
N GLU A 367 -10.41 -66.44 -5.80
CA GLU A 367 -9.18 -66.24 -5.04
C GLU A 367 -8.19 -65.36 -5.79
N TYR A 368 -8.06 -65.51 -7.09
CA TYR A 368 -7.27 -64.67 -7.97
C TYR A 368 -7.83 -63.26 -8.06
N ALA A 369 -9.14 -63.11 -8.23
CA ALA A 369 -9.81 -61.82 -8.25
C ALA A 369 -9.72 -61.10 -6.87
N ALA A 370 -9.67 -61.84 -5.76
CA ALA A 370 -9.44 -61.29 -4.43
C ALA A 370 -8.01 -60.78 -4.28
N MET A 371 -7.00 -61.55 -4.71
CA MET A 371 -5.59 -61.13 -4.69
C MET A 371 -5.34 -59.94 -5.60
N THR A 372 -5.91 -59.91 -6.79
CA THR A 372 -5.78 -58.77 -7.72
C THR A 372 -6.43 -57.51 -7.18
N ARG A 373 -7.61 -57.62 -6.54
CA ARG A 373 -8.24 -56.49 -5.83
C ARG A 373 -7.38 -55.98 -4.69
N GLN A 374 -6.79 -56.87 -3.90
CA GLN A 374 -5.88 -56.54 -2.82
C GLN A 374 -4.62 -55.81 -3.34
N LEU A 375 -3.99 -56.35 -4.41
CA LEU A 375 -2.85 -55.74 -5.07
C LEU A 375 -3.18 -54.31 -5.58
N SER A 376 -4.32 -54.18 -6.25
CA SER A 376 -4.80 -52.89 -6.73
C SER A 376 -5.02 -51.93 -5.56
N SER A 377 -5.57 -52.38 -4.43
CA SER A 377 -5.76 -51.55 -3.23
C SER A 377 -4.43 -51.06 -2.66
N LEU A 378 -3.44 -51.97 -2.51
CA LEU A 378 -2.12 -51.62 -2.00
C LEU A 378 -1.36 -50.63 -2.92
N ARG A 379 -1.40 -50.89 -4.24
CA ARG A 379 -0.82 -49.95 -5.23
C ARG A 379 -1.44 -48.56 -5.16
N ASN A 380 -2.73 -48.50 -4.96
CA ASN A 380 -3.45 -47.23 -4.83
C ASN A 380 -3.12 -46.51 -3.54
N GLU A 381 -2.91 -47.23 -2.47
CA GLU A 381 -2.46 -46.66 -1.20
C GLU A 381 -1.04 -46.11 -1.33
N LEU A 382 -0.12 -46.86 -1.93
CA LEU A 382 1.23 -46.39 -2.21
C LEU A 382 1.24 -45.17 -3.14
N ASN A 383 0.45 -45.18 -4.21
CA ASN A 383 0.33 -44.04 -5.12
C ASN A 383 -0.19 -42.77 -4.41
N ARG A 384 -1.16 -42.91 -3.49
CA ARG A 384 -1.63 -41.75 -2.68
C ARG A 384 -0.53 -41.16 -1.82
N ILE A 385 0.26 -42.00 -1.16
CA ILE A 385 1.38 -41.56 -0.35
C ILE A 385 2.43 -40.84 -1.22
N HIS A 386 2.79 -41.43 -2.36
CA HIS A 386 3.73 -40.81 -3.30
C HIS A 386 3.21 -39.47 -3.85
N GLU A 387 1.91 -39.35 -4.14
CA GLU A 387 1.31 -38.10 -4.61
C GLU A 387 1.36 -37.04 -3.53
N TYR A 388 1.08 -37.39 -2.28
CA TYR A 388 1.23 -36.47 -1.15
C TYR A 388 2.69 -36.00 -0.99
N GLN A 389 3.64 -36.91 -1.02
CA GLN A 389 5.06 -36.58 -0.96
C GLN A 389 5.48 -35.65 -2.12
N ARG A 390 4.97 -35.92 -3.33
CA ARG A 390 5.21 -35.09 -4.52
C ARG A 390 4.65 -33.68 -4.35
N ILE A 391 3.45 -33.57 -3.83
CA ILE A 391 2.84 -32.27 -3.52
C ILE A 391 3.73 -31.49 -2.53
N LEU A 392 4.09 -32.09 -1.40
CA LEU A 392 4.95 -31.46 -0.41
C LEU A 392 6.33 -31.11 -0.96
N LYS A 393 6.90 -31.95 -1.81
CA LYS A 393 8.16 -31.69 -2.51
C LYS A 393 8.05 -30.45 -3.40
N THR A 394 6.96 -30.34 -4.16
CA THR A 394 6.73 -29.15 -5.02
C THR A 394 6.71 -27.85 -4.21
N TYR A 395 6.04 -27.84 -3.06
CA TYR A 395 6.07 -26.65 -2.17
C TYR A 395 7.47 -26.39 -1.61
N ARG A 396 8.20 -27.44 -1.24
CA ARG A 396 9.59 -27.29 -0.76
C ARG A 396 10.49 -26.71 -1.84
N ASP A 397 10.40 -27.25 -3.06
CA ASP A 397 11.22 -26.81 -4.21
C ASP A 397 10.86 -25.37 -4.60
N THR A 398 9.56 -25.02 -4.62
CA THR A 398 9.11 -23.65 -4.85
C THR A 398 9.64 -22.69 -3.78
N LYS A 399 9.61 -23.09 -2.53
CA LYS A 399 10.14 -22.30 -1.40
C LYS A 399 11.66 -22.10 -1.50
N MET A 400 12.39 -23.12 -1.93
CA MET A 400 13.83 -23.01 -2.18
C MET A 400 14.13 -22.09 -3.37
N SER A 401 13.36 -22.17 -4.45
CA SER A 401 13.48 -21.28 -5.61
C SER A 401 13.22 -19.82 -5.22
N ILE A 402 12.16 -19.56 -4.44
CA ILE A 402 11.88 -18.21 -3.94
C ILE A 402 13.02 -17.71 -3.05
N LYS A 403 13.56 -18.56 -2.17
CA LYS A 403 14.70 -18.19 -1.31
C LYS A 403 15.95 -17.87 -2.13
N SER A 404 16.24 -18.65 -3.16
CA SER A 404 17.36 -18.37 -4.08
C SER A 404 17.15 -17.03 -4.81
N ALA A 405 15.94 -16.76 -5.30
CA ALA A 405 15.61 -15.49 -5.94
C ALA A 405 15.72 -14.30 -4.95
N MET A 406 15.39 -14.48 -3.68
CA MET A 406 15.58 -13.45 -2.65
C MET A 406 17.06 -13.15 -2.40
N ILE A 407 17.91 -14.17 -2.37
CA ILE A 407 19.37 -14.00 -2.23
C ILE A 407 19.94 -13.26 -3.45
N GLU A 408 19.54 -13.64 -4.65
CA GLU A 408 19.94 -12.98 -5.89
C GLU A 408 19.52 -11.51 -5.89
N GLN A 409 18.31 -11.22 -5.45
CA GLN A 409 17.82 -9.85 -5.27
C GLN A 409 18.61 -9.07 -4.21
N ASP A 410 19.07 -9.72 -3.14
CA ASP A 410 19.92 -9.08 -2.13
C ASP A 410 21.30 -8.74 -2.70
N ILE A 411 21.89 -9.62 -3.48
CA ILE A 411 23.14 -9.36 -4.19
C ILE A 411 22.97 -8.20 -5.16
N SER A 412 21.89 -8.24 -5.97
CA SER A 412 21.58 -7.18 -6.93
C SER A 412 21.41 -5.81 -6.25
N ALA A 413 20.78 -5.78 -5.08
CA ALA A 413 20.61 -4.55 -4.31
C ALA A 413 21.95 -4.02 -3.76
N ASN A 414 22.85 -4.88 -3.31
CA ASN A 414 24.19 -4.46 -2.87
C ASN A 414 25.02 -3.94 -4.05
N VAL A 415 25.02 -4.66 -5.18
CA VAL A 415 25.71 -4.21 -6.41
C VAL A 415 25.18 -2.85 -6.85
N TYR A 416 23.85 -2.67 -6.87
CA TYR A 416 23.23 -1.39 -7.20
C TYR A 416 23.72 -0.26 -6.26
N LEU A 417 23.73 -0.49 -4.94
CA LEU A 417 24.19 0.52 -3.98
C LEU A 417 25.68 0.86 -4.17
N ASP A 418 26.49 -0.11 -4.52
CA ASP A 418 27.93 0.09 -4.80
C ASP A 418 28.15 0.86 -6.11
N GLU A 419 27.43 0.51 -7.17
CA GLU A 419 27.45 1.23 -8.45
C GLU A 419 26.97 2.67 -8.32
N GLN A 420 25.95 2.90 -7.48
CA GLN A 420 25.42 4.23 -7.21
C GLN A 420 26.14 4.96 -6.07
N SER A 421 27.25 4.42 -5.57
CA SER A 421 27.96 4.96 -4.37
C SER A 421 28.21 6.46 -4.45
N LYS A 422 28.68 6.96 -5.58
CA LYS A 422 28.95 8.41 -5.80
C LYS A 422 27.69 9.26 -5.71
N TYR A 423 26.59 8.78 -6.30
CA TYR A 423 25.30 9.46 -6.22
C TYR A 423 24.75 9.45 -4.78
N LEU A 424 24.79 8.30 -4.13
CA LEU A 424 24.37 8.15 -2.74
C LEU A 424 25.21 8.98 -1.78
N GLU A 425 26.51 9.10 -2.03
CA GLU A 425 27.39 9.99 -1.29
C GLU A 425 26.99 11.46 -1.48
N SER A 426 26.66 11.89 -2.70
CA SER A 426 26.17 13.24 -2.95
C SER A 426 24.88 13.57 -2.17
N ILE A 427 23.95 12.62 -2.09
CA ILE A 427 22.72 12.77 -1.31
C ILE A 427 23.03 12.85 0.20
N ARG A 428 23.90 11.96 0.70
CA ARG A 428 24.35 11.96 2.11
C ARG A 428 25.03 13.27 2.48
N ASN A 429 25.90 13.78 1.61
CA ASN A 429 26.60 15.04 1.80
C ASN A 429 25.62 16.22 1.79
N MET A 430 24.66 16.24 0.88
CA MET A 430 23.62 17.29 0.83
C MET A 430 22.80 17.32 2.13
N TYR A 431 22.35 16.17 2.64
CA TYR A 431 21.66 16.09 3.93
C TYR A 431 22.56 16.56 5.08
N TRP A 432 23.80 16.09 5.10
CA TRP A 432 24.80 16.45 6.11
C TRP A 432 25.07 17.95 6.13
N GLU A 433 25.25 18.58 4.97
CA GLU A 433 25.46 20.03 4.85
C GLU A 433 24.30 20.82 5.46
N TYR A 434 23.04 20.44 5.16
CA TYR A 434 21.88 21.09 5.77
C TYR A 434 21.87 20.90 7.30
N ALA A 435 22.02 19.70 7.79
CA ALA A 435 22.01 19.41 9.21
C ALA A 435 23.15 20.15 9.96
N LYS A 436 24.33 20.27 9.34
CA LYS A 436 25.49 20.98 9.92
C LYS A 436 25.30 22.49 10.02
N ARG A 437 24.48 23.08 9.19
CA ARG A 437 24.12 24.51 9.33
C ARG A 437 23.34 24.78 10.62
N PHE A 438 22.51 23.84 11.05
CA PHE A 438 21.78 23.93 12.33
C PHE A 438 22.65 23.50 13.52
N TYR A 439 23.38 22.43 13.36
CA TYR A 439 24.15 21.78 14.45
C TYR A 439 25.58 21.44 14.02
N PRO A 440 26.51 22.41 14.00
CA PRO A 440 27.88 22.18 13.52
C PRO A 440 28.63 21.08 14.28
N LYS A 441 28.31 20.88 15.57
CA LYS A 441 29.02 19.93 16.46
C LYS A 441 28.33 18.56 16.58
N LYS A 442 27.01 18.46 16.32
CA LYS A 442 26.26 17.21 16.46
C LYS A 442 26.57 16.24 15.31
N LYS A 443 26.58 14.93 15.59
CA LYS A 443 26.62 13.90 14.56
C LYS A 443 25.32 13.90 13.78
N SER A 444 25.41 13.93 12.48
CA SER A 444 24.25 13.92 11.58
C SER A 444 24.57 13.15 10.30
N GLY A 445 23.58 12.61 9.65
CA GLY A 445 23.76 11.90 8.39
C GLY A 445 22.52 11.15 7.92
N LEU A 446 22.57 10.71 6.67
CA LEU A 446 21.57 9.87 6.05
C LEU A 446 22.11 8.44 5.89
N VAL A 447 21.44 7.48 6.51
CA VAL A 447 21.78 6.06 6.41
C VAL A 447 20.95 5.45 5.28
N ILE A 448 21.62 4.88 4.29
CA ILE A 448 21.00 4.11 3.20
C ILE A 448 21.76 2.80 3.11
N LYS A 449 21.09 1.68 3.39
CA LYS A 449 21.68 0.34 3.39
C LYS A 449 20.70 -0.67 2.83
N ASN A 450 21.21 -1.75 2.24
CA ASN A 450 20.37 -2.91 1.94
C ASN A 450 19.83 -3.52 3.24
N ASN A 451 18.59 -3.96 3.20
CA ASN A 451 17.94 -4.71 4.27
C ASN A 451 17.71 -6.14 3.78
N SER A 452 18.59 -7.05 4.21
CA SER A 452 18.52 -8.48 3.88
C SER A 452 17.56 -9.27 4.77
N GLY A 453 16.91 -8.62 5.75
CA GLY A 453 15.97 -9.26 6.66
C GLY A 453 14.73 -9.85 5.96
N GLU A 454 14.10 -10.80 6.62
CA GLU A 454 12.87 -11.46 6.14
C GLU A 454 11.62 -10.57 6.31
N ASN A 455 11.70 -9.31 5.91
CA ASN A 455 10.61 -8.33 5.91
C ASN A 455 10.34 -7.79 4.51
N LEU A 456 9.37 -6.89 4.37
CA LEU A 456 8.99 -6.28 3.10
C LEU A 456 9.94 -5.16 2.63
N LEU A 457 10.84 -4.69 3.50
CA LEU A 457 11.67 -3.53 3.25
C LEU A 457 12.95 -3.92 2.51
N ARG A 458 13.21 -3.34 1.34
CA ARG A 458 14.47 -3.56 0.60
C ARG A 458 15.61 -2.76 1.17
N TYR A 459 15.33 -1.52 1.59
CA TYR A 459 16.35 -0.62 2.13
C TYR A 459 16.00 -0.18 3.54
N THR A 460 17.02 0.08 4.33
CA THR A 460 16.95 0.90 5.54
C THR A 460 17.30 2.32 5.13
N LEU A 461 16.37 3.25 5.31
CA LEU A 461 16.54 4.66 5.05
C LEU A 461 16.27 5.43 6.34
N GLU A 462 17.29 6.07 6.90
CA GLU A 462 17.17 6.80 8.15
C GLU A 462 17.89 8.13 8.08
N ALA A 463 17.17 9.21 8.30
CA ALA A 463 17.73 10.53 8.54
C ALA A 463 18.00 10.67 10.04
N ARG A 464 19.23 10.98 10.44
CA ARG A 464 19.67 11.06 11.84
C ARG A 464 20.32 12.40 12.14
N ILE A 465 20.00 12.95 13.32
CA ILE A 465 20.72 14.03 14.00
C ILE A 465 20.84 13.59 15.46
N GLU A 466 22.01 13.75 16.08
CA GLU A 466 22.23 13.41 17.48
C GLU A 466 21.23 14.15 18.38
N ASP A 467 20.66 13.46 19.37
CA ASP A 467 19.60 13.93 20.27
C ASP A 467 18.24 14.19 19.56
N ASP A 468 17.93 13.41 18.52
CA ASP A 468 16.71 13.54 17.73
C ASP A 468 15.40 13.18 18.47
N SER A 469 15.49 12.75 19.72
CA SER A 469 14.36 12.63 20.65
C SER A 469 13.82 13.97 21.15
N SER A 470 14.60 15.06 21.01
CA SER A 470 14.15 16.41 21.30
C SER A 470 13.30 16.95 20.15
N ASP A 471 12.13 17.53 20.45
CA ASP A 471 11.17 18.01 19.45
C ASP A 471 11.79 19.01 18.46
N GLY A 472 12.55 20.00 18.93
CA GLY A 472 13.22 20.97 18.07
C GLY A 472 14.27 20.35 17.13
N VAL A 473 14.97 19.29 17.58
CA VAL A 473 15.91 18.54 16.72
C VAL A 473 15.15 17.71 15.70
N ASN A 474 14.02 17.12 16.09
CA ASN A 474 13.16 16.37 15.18
C ASN A 474 12.58 17.25 14.07
N GLU A 475 12.13 18.47 14.39
CA GLU A 475 11.65 19.43 13.40
C GLU A 475 12.74 19.84 12.40
N VAL A 476 13.96 20.10 12.87
CA VAL A 476 15.12 20.34 11.99
C VAL A 476 15.41 19.11 11.13
N ARG A 477 15.34 17.90 11.68
CA ARG A 477 15.51 16.66 10.93
C ARG A 477 14.46 16.51 9.82
N MET A 478 13.19 16.80 10.14
CA MET A 478 12.09 16.82 9.15
C MET A 478 12.38 17.82 8.04
N PHE A 479 12.70 19.04 8.37
CA PHE A 479 13.04 20.08 7.38
C PHE A 479 14.19 19.64 6.47
N CYS A 480 15.30 19.16 7.05
CA CYS A 480 16.46 18.74 6.26
C CYS A 480 16.12 17.59 5.30
N PHE A 481 15.27 16.66 5.72
CA PHE A 481 14.85 15.55 4.88
C PHE A 481 13.91 15.99 3.76
N ASP A 482 12.91 16.82 4.07
CA ASP A 482 11.98 17.36 3.07
C ASP A 482 12.73 18.22 2.04
N TRP A 483 13.67 19.05 2.53
CA TRP A 483 14.52 19.88 1.68
C TRP A 483 15.44 19.06 0.80
N LEU A 484 15.95 17.94 1.30
CA LEU A 484 16.72 16.99 0.50
C LEU A 484 15.87 16.41 -0.63
N ILE A 485 14.65 15.94 -0.34
CA ILE A 485 13.74 15.38 -1.36
C ILE A 485 13.51 16.40 -2.49
N LEU A 486 13.22 17.65 -2.16
CA LEU A 486 13.04 18.70 -3.15
C LEU A 486 14.31 18.92 -3.98
N ASN A 487 15.47 18.88 -3.33
CA ASN A 487 16.76 19.14 -3.97
C ASN A 487 17.29 18.00 -4.82
N CYS A 488 16.87 16.75 -4.61
CA CYS A 488 17.21 15.62 -5.49
C CYS A 488 16.61 15.75 -6.90
N GLN A 489 15.57 16.55 -7.09
CA GLN A 489 14.96 16.90 -8.38
C GLN A 489 14.59 15.69 -9.25
N VAL A 490 14.21 14.59 -8.63
CA VAL A 490 13.73 13.38 -9.33
C VAL A 490 12.38 13.63 -9.99
N SER A 491 11.56 14.51 -9.39
CA SER A 491 10.26 14.95 -9.90
C SER A 491 10.34 16.35 -10.51
N LYS A 492 9.27 16.76 -11.19
CA LYS A 492 9.12 18.14 -11.67
C LYS A 492 8.71 19.12 -10.55
N MET A 493 8.49 18.66 -9.34
CA MET A 493 8.11 19.52 -8.22
C MET A 493 9.20 20.55 -7.92
N LYS A 494 8.82 21.83 -7.90
CA LYS A 494 9.72 22.95 -7.60
C LYS A 494 9.23 23.77 -6.43
N PHE A 495 8.32 23.23 -5.64
CA PHE A 495 7.85 23.87 -4.41
C PHE A 495 7.73 22.86 -3.28
N ILE A 496 7.77 23.39 -2.07
CA ILE A 496 7.46 22.66 -0.85
C ILE A 496 6.67 23.59 0.08
N ALA A 497 5.76 23.01 0.86
CA ALA A 497 4.89 23.76 1.75
C ALA A 497 4.86 23.16 3.16
N HIS A 498 5.08 24.00 4.17
CA HIS A 498 5.05 23.64 5.57
C HIS A 498 4.05 24.50 6.37
N ASP A 499 3.40 23.89 7.34
CA ASP A 499 2.54 24.56 8.31
C ASP A 499 3.36 25.08 9.50
N SER A 500 2.77 25.97 10.29
CA SER A 500 3.33 26.55 11.52
C SER A 500 3.87 25.49 12.50
N ARG A 501 3.36 24.28 12.44
CA ARG A 501 3.85 23.12 13.22
C ARG A 501 5.31 22.75 12.95
N MET A 502 5.84 23.08 11.77
CA MET A 502 7.26 22.86 11.44
C MET A 502 8.19 23.71 12.31
N TYR A 503 7.71 24.82 12.81
CA TYR A 503 8.51 25.81 13.55
C TYR A 503 8.22 25.83 15.05
N ALA A 504 7.23 25.03 15.51
CA ALA A 504 6.65 25.18 16.84
C ALA A 504 7.69 25.05 17.98
N ASN A 505 8.56 24.05 17.89
CA ASN A 505 9.58 23.79 18.91
C ASN A 505 10.99 24.18 18.46
N MET A 506 11.15 24.77 17.27
CA MET A 506 12.44 25.32 16.84
C MET A 506 12.80 26.57 17.66
N ASP A 507 14.03 26.65 18.11
CA ASP A 507 14.55 27.88 18.70
C ASP A 507 14.74 29.02 17.66
N PRO A 508 14.87 30.28 18.07
CA PRO A 508 15.05 31.41 17.16
C PRO A 508 16.20 31.22 16.16
N ARG A 509 17.33 30.71 16.60
CA ARG A 509 18.51 30.45 15.75
C ARG A 509 18.22 29.37 14.70
N GLN A 510 17.46 28.33 15.05
CA GLN A 510 17.06 27.29 14.10
C GLN A 510 16.13 27.85 13.03
N ARG A 511 15.15 28.67 13.42
CA ARG A 511 14.24 29.35 12.47
C ARG A 511 15.01 30.25 11.52
N GLU A 512 15.90 31.07 12.03
CA GLU A 512 16.79 31.92 11.26
C GLU A 512 17.62 31.12 10.25
N THR A 513 18.29 30.07 10.70
CA THR A 513 19.09 29.19 9.83
C THR A 513 18.25 28.56 8.72
N LEU A 514 17.03 28.10 9.04
CA LEU A 514 16.09 27.54 8.06
C LEU A 514 15.78 28.56 6.95
N PHE A 515 15.38 29.78 7.31
CA PHE A 515 15.03 30.82 6.34
C PHE A 515 16.22 31.24 5.47
N ARG A 516 17.44 31.26 6.01
CA ARG A 516 18.66 31.50 5.22
C ARG A 516 18.90 30.38 4.20
N ILE A 517 18.83 29.11 4.61
CA ILE A 517 18.99 27.95 3.71
C ILE A 517 17.98 28.04 2.57
N VAL A 518 16.72 28.30 2.92
CA VAL A 518 15.64 28.38 1.95
C VAL A 518 15.85 29.54 0.98
N TYR A 519 16.18 30.72 1.47
CA TYR A 519 16.40 31.92 0.64
C TYR A 519 17.51 31.71 -0.37
N GLU A 520 18.67 31.23 0.09
CA GLU A 520 19.82 30.94 -0.77
C GLU A 520 19.49 29.90 -1.85
N THR A 521 18.84 28.81 -1.44
CA THR A 521 18.52 27.71 -2.36
C THR A 521 17.44 28.11 -3.36
N CYS A 522 16.39 28.79 -2.92
CA CYS A 522 15.33 29.28 -3.79
C CYS A 522 15.86 30.24 -4.84
N LYS A 523 16.75 31.16 -4.45
CA LYS A 523 17.40 32.11 -5.37
C LYS A 523 18.25 31.41 -6.41
N GLN A 524 18.96 30.33 -6.03
CA GLN A 524 19.84 29.58 -6.94
C GLN A 524 19.08 28.66 -7.89
N LYS A 525 18.03 27.98 -7.38
CA LYS A 525 17.35 26.88 -8.09
C LYS A 525 15.95 27.23 -8.59
N GLY A 526 15.46 28.45 -8.28
CA GLY A 526 14.13 28.91 -8.66
C GLY A 526 13.02 28.08 -8.02
N PHE A 527 13.20 27.65 -6.76
CA PHE A 527 12.17 26.95 -6.00
C PHE A 527 11.16 27.93 -5.39
N GLN A 528 10.00 27.39 -4.98
CA GLN A 528 9.03 28.08 -4.14
C GLN A 528 8.99 27.39 -2.78
N TYR A 529 9.20 28.14 -1.74
CA TYR A 529 8.99 27.70 -0.37
C TYR A 529 7.75 28.39 0.18
N ILE A 530 6.73 27.63 0.51
CA ILE A 530 5.47 28.13 1.02
C ILE A 530 5.40 27.77 2.50
N CYS A 531 5.23 28.77 3.34
CA CYS A 531 5.10 28.52 4.77
C CYS A 531 3.96 29.33 5.38
N SER A 532 3.22 28.69 6.27
CA SER A 532 2.33 29.39 7.19
C SER A 532 2.99 29.46 8.55
N ILE A 533 3.08 30.66 9.12
CA ILE A 533 3.81 30.90 10.35
C ILE A 533 3.12 31.98 11.17
N ASN A 534 3.31 32.00 12.49
CA ASN A 534 2.82 33.05 13.35
C ASN A 534 3.83 34.23 13.39
N GLU A 535 3.33 35.44 13.58
CA GLU A 535 4.14 36.63 13.63
C GLU A 535 5.20 36.58 14.74
N ASP A 536 4.83 36.13 15.96
CA ASP A 536 5.75 35.93 17.09
C ASP A 536 6.93 35.04 16.77
N ALA A 537 6.70 33.99 15.96
CA ALA A 537 7.76 33.09 15.54
C ALA A 537 8.73 33.76 14.54
N LEU A 538 8.26 34.69 13.70
CA LEU A 538 9.12 35.48 12.81
C LEU A 538 9.91 36.54 13.61
N GLU A 539 9.25 37.29 14.47
CA GLU A 539 9.87 38.30 15.31
C GLU A 539 10.94 37.74 16.24
N SER A 540 10.76 36.47 16.69
CA SER A 540 11.67 35.82 17.62
C SER A 540 13.13 35.78 17.15
N PHE A 541 13.40 35.83 15.86
CA PHE A 541 14.75 35.82 15.29
C PHE A 541 15.12 37.06 14.48
N GLU A 542 14.27 38.11 14.48
CA GLU A 542 14.58 39.35 13.78
C GLU A 542 15.91 39.97 14.24
N SER A 543 16.21 39.87 15.53
CA SER A 543 17.48 40.36 16.09
C SER A 543 18.72 39.55 15.70
N LEU A 544 18.55 38.38 15.11
CA LEU A 544 19.65 37.54 14.64
C LEU A 544 20.08 37.82 13.19
N MET A 545 19.34 38.68 12.49
CA MET A 545 19.64 39.16 11.15
C MET A 545 19.89 40.69 11.16
N ASP A 546 20.65 41.17 10.19
CA ASP A 546 20.63 42.62 9.97
C ASP A 546 19.29 43.06 9.36
N ALA A 547 18.96 44.34 9.49
CA ALA A 547 17.65 44.88 9.10
C ALA A 547 17.36 44.74 7.60
N GLU A 548 18.39 44.84 6.75
CA GLU A 548 18.26 44.69 5.30
C GLU A 548 18.06 43.20 4.92
N GLU A 549 18.80 42.32 5.57
CA GLU A 549 18.68 40.91 5.39
C GLU A 549 17.31 40.40 5.83
N TYR A 550 16.84 40.77 7.02
CA TYR A 550 15.51 40.41 7.52
C TYR A 550 14.40 40.93 6.60
N LYS A 551 14.55 42.15 6.08
CA LYS A 551 13.64 42.68 5.08
C LYS A 551 13.60 41.82 3.83
N ASN A 552 14.76 41.52 3.25
CA ASN A 552 14.86 40.77 2.00
C ASN A 552 14.41 39.29 2.12
N ILE A 553 14.63 38.66 3.26
CA ILE A 553 14.31 37.23 3.47
C ILE A 553 12.87 37.09 3.98
N ILE A 554 12.38 37.98 4.83
CA ILE A 554 11.10 37.86 5.52
C ILE A 554 10.07 38.85 5.01
N LYS A 555 10.30 40.18 5.26
CA LYS A 555 9.26 41.19 5.05
C LYS A 555 8.79 41.27 3.58
N ASP A 556 9.72 41.26 2.64
CA ASP A 556 9.39 41.32 1.21
C ASP A 556 8.76 40.04 0.65
N ASN A 557 8.80 38.95 1.42
CA ASN A 557 8.26 37.62 1.05
C ASN A 557 6.94 37.29 1.77
N ILE A 558 6.38 38.19 2.55
CA ILE A 558 5.02 38.02 3.06
C ILE A 558 4.05 38.26 1.92
N ILE A 559 3.32 37.21 1.56
CA ILE A 559 2.34 37.23 0.46
C ILE A 559 0.90 37.36 0.94
N LEU A 560 0.65 37.06 2.23
CA LEU A 560 -0.67 37.18 2.84
C LEU A 560 -0.52 37.31 4.35
N GLU A 561 -1.27 38.28 4.91
CA GLU A 561 -1.41 38.49 6.34
C GLU A 561 -2.84 38.15 6.76
N LEU A 562 -2.99 37.29 7.75
CA LEU A 562 -4.28 36.85 8.28
C LEU A 562 -4.33 37.18 9.77
N ASN A 563 -5.46 37.67 10.25
CA ASN A 563 -5.70 37.86 11.67
C ASN A 563 -7.14 37.46 12.05
N ASP A 564 -7.45 37.42 13.32
CA ASP A 564 -8.77 37.05 13.83
C ASP A 564 -9.58 38.24 14.38
N ASP A 565 -9.14 39.46 14.13
CA ASP A 565 -9.82 40.69 14.54
C ASP A 565 -11.21 40.81 13.91
N ALA A 566 -11.31 40.51 12.62
CA ALA A 566 -12.57 40.53 11.89
C ALA A 566 -12.69 39.30 10.96
N PRO A 567 -13.91 38.84 10.64
CA PRO A 567 -14.13 37.77 9.70
C PRO A 567 -13.43 37.96 8.35
N GLU A 568 -13.44 39.21 7.84
CA GLU A 568 -12.86 39.62 6.56
C GLU A 568 -11.34 39.47 6.52
N SER A 569 -10.69 39.48 7.68
CA SER A 569 -9.24 39.31 7.81
C SER A 569 -8.78 37.85 7.84
N LYS A 570 -9.71 36.91 7.78
CA LYS A 570 -9.44 35.47 7.69
C LYS A 570 -9.36 35.01 6.24
N LEU A 571 -8.75 33.85 5.99
CA LEU A 571 -8.56 33.33 4.63
C LEU A 571 -9.86 33.24 3.82
N LEU A 572 -10.95 32.79 4.44
CA LEU A 572 -12.26 32.67 3.76
C LEU A 572 -13.05 33.99 3.80
N GLY A 573 -12.60 34.99 4.55
CA GLY A 573 -13.34 36.21 4.76
C GLY A 573 -14.63 36.03 5.56
N ILE A 574 -14.77 34.92 6.25
CA ILE A 574 -15.90 34.56 7.11
C ILE A 574 -15.42 33.86 8.37
N GLN A 575 -16.20 33.99 9.46
CA GLN A 575 -15.95 33.27 10.69
C GLN A 575 -16.55 31.88 10.58
N ILE A 576 -15.71 30.85 10.64
CA ILE A 576 -16.14 29.45 10.69
C ILE A 576 -15.29 28.68 11.67
N ASP A 577 -15.93 27.73 12.33
CA ASP A 577 -15.26 26.67 13.08
C ASP A 577 -15.29 25.40 12.24
N MET A 578 -14.13 24.92 11.81
CA MET A 578 -14.00 23.78 10.94
C MET A 578 -12.84 22.90 11.38
N ASP A 579 -13.15 21.71 11.90
CA ASP A 579 -12.13 20.71 12.16
C ASP A 579 -11.78 19.96 10.84
N LEU A 580 -10.56 20.11 10.40
CA LEU A 580 -10.02 19.45 9.20
C LEU A 580 -9.42 18.06 9.51
N GLU A 581 -9.30 17.70 10.79
CA GLU A 581 -8.65 16.48 11.27
C GLU A 581 -9.63 15.43 11.83
N ASP A 582 -10.89 15.75 12.07
CA ASP A 582 -11.91 14.88 12.71
C ASP A 582 -12.07 13.49 12.08
N LYS A 583 -11.80 13.35 10.78
CA LYS A 583 -11.92 12.06 10.08
C LYS A 583 -10.84 11.03 10.42
N ILE A 584 -9.73 11.46 10.99
CA ILE A 584 -8.63 10.55 11.34
C ILE A 584 -8.94 9.83 12.65
N LYS A 585 -9.57 10.53 13.60
CA LYS A 585 -9.98 9.96 14.89
C LYS A 585 -11.09 8.92 14.75
N ALA A 586 -12.11 9.19 13.93
CA ALA A 586 -13.23 8.26 13.71
C ALA A 586 -12.81 6.93 13.06
N SER A 587 -11.66 6.89 12.35
CA SER A 587 -11.08 5.65 11.80
C SER A 587 -10.14 4.92 12.77
N GLU A 588 -9.78 5.54 13.90
CA GLU A 588 -8.92 4.92 14.94
C GLU A 588 -9.73 4.07 15.91
N ASP A 589 -10.99 4.42 16.12
CA ASP A 589 -11.91 3.67 17.01
C ASP A 589 -12.60 2.49 16.29
N MET A 590 -12.31 2.25 15.00
CA MET A 590 -12.93 1.18 14.20
C MET A 590 -11.94 0.11 13.68
N ASN A 591 -10.72 -0.01 14.29
CA ASN A 591 -9.81 -1.14 14.01
C ASN A 591 -9.55 -1.96 15.26
#